data_80bdd8e07cfe86dcb091106a0dd80cb3
#
_entry.id   80bdd8e07cfe86dcb091106a0dd80cb3
#
_cell.length_a   1.000
_cell.length_b   1.000
_cell.length_c   1.000
_cell.angle_alpha   90.00
_cell.angle_beta   90.00
_cell.angle_gamma   90.00
#
_symmetry.space_group_name_H-M   'P 1'
#
loop_
_entity.id
_entity.type
_entity.pdbx_description
1 polymer ?
#
loop_
_entity_poly.entity_id
_entity_poly.type
_entity_poly.pdbx_seq_one_letter_code
_entity_poly.pdbx_strand_id
1 'polypeptide(L)'
;ERFYKHHGVDWKRTASAIASYVIHFGSSSFGGSTITQQLVKNLTGDSSDSIIRKVKEWWKAWQLESCLSKEEILEGYLNVIYVGPSIYGVEAGARYYFNKSVSNLSLAECAFLAGINHSPNSYNPFTDENNSQDIKDRTNTVLSKMLELGYITEAEEQSATAELESGLNFKKGEIESGSGVYSYHTDALINEITEDIADKYNISETFATNYINMAGLTIHSTQDSSIQKETETEFEKSKYSRASKIGGNSSQAAMVIIDHTTGHVLGCV
;
A
#
# COMPACT_ATOMS: atom_id res chain seq x y z
N GLU A 1 -6.22 5.33 18.64
CA GLU A 1 -6.84 5.32 19.98
C GLU A 1 -7.87 4.20 20.18
N ARG A 2 -8.76 3.97 19.20
CA ARG A 2 -9.87 3.01 19.32
C ARG A 2 -9.82 1.89 18.30
N PHE A 3 -8.75 1.78 17.52
CA PHE A 3 -8.62 0.80 16.44
C PHE A 3 -8.87 -0.64 16.92
N TYR A 4 -8.31 -1.02 18.06
CA TYR A 4 -8.48 -2.35 18.64
C TYR A 4 -9.81 -2.56 19.39
N LYS A 5 -10.71 -1.54 19.41
CA LYS A 5 -11.96 -1.56 20.21
C LYS A 5 -13.24 -1.65 19.36
N HIS A 6 -13.12 -1.49 18.03
CA HIS A 6 -14.27 -1.55 17.13
C HIS A 6 -14.14 -2.70 16.14
N HIS A 7 -15.22 -3.03 15.45
CA HIS A 7 -15.28 -4.04 14.39
C HIS A 7 -15.61 -3.37 13.04
N GLY A 8 -14.60 -2.86 12.35
CA GLY A 8 -14.69 -2.19 11.04
C GLY A 8 -15.16 -0.74 11.13
N VAL A 9 -16.23 -0.46 11.85
CA VAL A 9 -16.81 0.87 12.02
C VAL A 9 -16.83 1.27 13.48
N ASP A 10 -16.29 2.45 13.79
CA ASP A 10 -16.44 3.06 15.12
C ASP A 10 -17.70 3.93 15.15
N TRP A 11 -18.82 3.32 15.54
CA TRP A 11 -20.12 3.99 15.58
C TRP A 11 -20.15 5.22 16.48
N LYS A 12 -19.40 5.22 17.57
CA LYS A 12 -19.30 6.35 18.47
C LYS A 12 -18.64 7.55 17.79
N ARG A 13 -17.53 7.31 17.10
CA ARG A 13 -16.81 8.34 16.34
C ARG A 13 -17.60 8.79 15.11
N THR A 14 -18.23 7.86 14.40
CA THR A 14 -19.08 8.14 13.24
C THR A 14 -20.26 9.03 13.62
N ALA A 15 -20.97 8.73 14.72
CA ALA A 15 -22.07 9.54 15.22
C ALA A 15 -21.60 10.95 15.62
N SER A 16 -20.44 11.07 16.29
CA SER A 16 -19.84 12.36 16.65
C SER A 16 -19.48 13.19 15.43
N ALA A 17 -18.94 12.56 14.39
CA ALA A 17 -18.60 13.25 13.13
C ALA A 17 -19.86 13.74 12.39
N ILE A 18 -20.93 12.94 12.34
CA ILE A 18 -22.23 13.34 11.77
C ILE A 18 -22.83 14.49 12.57
N ALA A 19 -22.83 14.42 13.90
CA ALA A 19 -23.34 15.50 14.75
C ALA A 19 -22.54 16.80 14.54
N SER A 20 -21.21 16.73 14.47
CA SER A 20 -20.35 17.88 14.15
C SER A 20 -20.67 18.47 12.79
N TYR A 21 -20.84 17.63 11.77
CA TYR A 21 -21.21 18.08 10.43
C TYR A 21 -22.54 18.85 10.39
N VAL A 22 -23.55 18.36 11.13
CA VAL A 22 -24.86 19.04 11.23
C VAL A 22 -24.75 20.35 12.00
N ILE A 23 -24.03 20.37 13.14
CA ILE A 23 -23.88 21.57 13.98
C ILE A 23 -23.09 22.67 13.25
N HIS A 24 -22.09 22.32 12.46
CA HIS A 24 -21.22 23.27 11.74
C HIS A 24 -21.66 23.51 10.29
N PHE A 25 -22.94 23.33 9.96
CA PHE A 25 -23.52 23.63 8.64
C PHE A 25 -22.76 23.05 7.44
N GLY A 26 -22.32 21.78 7.53
CA GLY A 26 -21.68 21.11 6.41
C GLY A 26 -20.14 21.12 6.43
N SER A 27 -19.52 21.71 7.45
CA SER A 27 -18.08 21.55 7.71
C SER A 27 -17.84 20.67 8.93
N SER A 28 -17.08 19.58 8.78
CA SER A 28 -16.62 18.80 9.94
C SER A 28 -15.13 19.00 10.15
N SER A 29 -14.73 19.29 11.37
CA SER A 29 -13.33 19.47 11.74
C SER A 29 -12.52 18.17 11.86
N PHE A 30 -13.20 17.01 11.79
CA PHE A 30 -12.52 15.71 11.91
C PHE A 30 -13.23 14.59 11.13
N GLY A 31 -12.45 13.63 10.64
CA GLY A 31 -12.95 12.46 9.92
C GLY A 31 -13.50 11.38 10.86
N GLY A 32 -14.66 10.80 10.50
CA GLY A 32 -15.28 9.68 11.23
C GLY A 32 -14.83 8.29 10.78
N SER A 33 -14.05 8.17 9.70
CA SER A 33 -13.65 6.87 9.13
C SER A 33 -12.55 6.20 9.96
N THR A 34 -12.63 4.88 10.08
CA THR A 34 -11.63 4.04 10.75
C THR A 34 -10.49 3.68 9.78
N ILE A 35 -9.38 3.14 10.32
CA ILE A 35 -8.28 2.58 9.50
C ILE A 35 -8.81 1.50 8.56
N THR A 36 -9.67 0.60 9.05
CA THR A 36 -10.29 -0.46 8.24
C THR A 36 -11.11 0.12 7.08
N GLN A 37 -11.89 1.17 7.31
CA GLN A 37 -12.64 1.86 6.26
C GLN A 37 -11.72 2.56 5.25
N GLN A 38 -10.61 3.14 5.70
CA GLN A 38 -9.62 3.74 4.82
C GLN A 38 -8.90 2.69 3.98
N LEU A 39 -8.56 1.54 4.58
CA LEU A 39 -8.00 0.40 3.83
C LEU A 39 -8.96 -0.05 2.72
N VAL A 40 -10.24 -0.26 3.04
CA VAL A 40 -11.28 -0.61 2.05
C VAL A 40 -11.35 0.44 0.94
N LYS A 41 -11.35 1.73 1.28
CA LYS A 41 -11.38 2.82 0.30
C LYS A 41 -10.17 2.78 -0.62
N ASN A 42 -8.97 2.61 -0.07
CA ASN A 42 -7.74 2.56 -0.85
C ASN A 42 -7.71 1.35 -1.80
N LEU A 43 -8.14 0.18 -1.31
CA LEU A 43 -8.18 -1.05 -2.11
C LEU A 43 -9.29 -1.04 -3.19
N THR A 44 -10.40 -0.34 -2.95
CA THR A 44 -11.48 -0.26 -3.96
C THR A 44 -11.31 0.86 -4.97
N GLY A 45 -10.47 1.86 -4.66
CA GLY A 45 -10.29 3.05 -5.50
C GLY A 45 -11.55 3.93 -5.63
N ASP A 46 -12.65 3.57 -4.94
CA ASP A 46 -13.92 4.32 -5.02
C ASP A 46 -13.86 5.56 -4.12
N SER A 47 -13.68 6.71 -4.76
CA SER A 47 -13.62 8.02 -4.10
C SER A 47 -14.90 8.86 -4.27
N SER A 48 -15.99 8.29 -4.84
CA SER A 48 -17.24 9.02 -5.06
C SER A 48 -17.87 9.49 -3.74
N ASP A 49 -18.40 10.73 -3.72
CA ASP A 49 -19.10 11.30 -2.56
C ASP A 49 -20.57 10.89 -2.54
N SER A 50 -20.82 9.62 -2.21
CA SER A 50 -22.15 9.03 -2.21
C SER A 50 -22.44 8.33 -0.88
N ILE A 51 -23.64 8.49 -0.35
CA ILE A 51 -24.11 7.76 0.84
C ILE A 51 -24.11 6.25 0.58
N ILE A 52 -24.48 5.83 -0.64
CA ILE A 52 -24.50 4.42 -1.04
C ILE A 52 -23.09 3.84 -0.99
N ARG A 53 -22.08 4.57 -1.50
CA ARG A 53 -20.68 4.18 -1.38
C ARG A 53 -20.29 4.01 0.10
N LYS A 54 -20.69 4.96 0.97
CA LYS A 54 -20.32 4.91 2.39
C LYS A 54 -20.94 3.69 3.11
N VAL A 55 -22.16 3.32 2.76
CA VAL A 55 -22.80 2.10 3.28
C VAL A 55 -22.08 0.83 2.80
N LYS A 56 -21.68 0.80 1.51
CA LYS A 56 -20.88 -0.30 0.97
C LYS A 56 -19.50 -0.39 1.64
N GLU A 57 -18.85 0.73 1.91
CA GLU A 57 -17.58 0.82 2.65
C GLU A 57 -17.72 0.23 4.06
N TRP A 58 -18.80 0.56 4.80
CA TRP A 58 -19.07 0.00 6.13
C TRP A 58 -19.26 -1.51 6.09
N TRP A 59 -20.03 -2.01 5.12
CA TRP A 59 -20.24 -3.44 4.92
C TRP A 59 -18.92 -4.17 4.64
N LYS A 60 -18.12 -3.65 3.70
CA LYS A 60 -16.82 -4.23 3.37
C LYS A 60 -15.83 -4.15 4.53
N ALA A 61 -15.83 -3.07 5.31
CA ALA A 61 -14.99 -2.95 6.50
C ALA A 61 -15.36 -3.98 7.57
N TRP A 62 -16.65 -4.24 7.77
CA TRP A 62 -17.12 -5.30 8.68
C TRP A 62 -16.74 -6.69 8.16
N GLN A 63 -16.91 -6.94 6.88
CA GLN A 63 -16.52 -8.20 6.25
C GLN A 63 -15.01 -8.44 6.37
N LEU A 64 -14.19 -7.42 6.13
CA LEU A 64 -12.74 -7.50 6.24
C LEU A 64 -12.30 -7.88 7.67
N GLU A 65 -12.91 -7.27 8.70
CA GLU A 65 -12.63 -7.60 10.11
C GLU A 65 -13.18 -8.93 10.57
N SER A 66 -14.04 -9.57 9.79
CA SER A 66 -14.44 -10.97 10.05
C SER A 66 -13.44 -11.99 9.50
N CYS A 67 -12.58 -11.57 8.58
CA CYS A 67 -11.63 -12.44 7.87
C CYS A 67 -10.17 -12.20 8.30
N LEU A 68 -9.82 -10.96 8.68
CA LEU A 68 -8.46 -10.55 9.02
C LEU A 68 -8.38 -10.08 10.47
N SER A 69 -7.24 -10.32 11.11
CA SER A 69 -6.90 -9.77 12.41
C SER A 69 -6.65 -8.25 12.34
N LYS A 70 -6.63 -7.58 13.49
CA LYS A 70 -6.31 -6.15 13.55
C LYS A 70 -4.90 -5.84 13.06
N GLU A 71 -3.96 -6.75 13.33
CA GLU A 71 -2.58 -6.67 12.92
C GLU A 71 -2.47 -6.74 11.40
N GLU A 72 -3.12 -7.70 10.75
CA GLU A 72 -3.15 -7.85 9.29
C GLU A 72 -3.83 -6.64 8.61
N ILE A 73 -4.89 -6.10 9.20
CA ILE A 73 -5.54 -4.88 8.70
C ILE A 73 -4.63 -3.67 8.81
N LEU A 74 -3.90 -3.54 9.94
CA LEU A 74 -2.96 -2.44 10.13
C LEU A 74 -1.77 -2.55 9.17
N GLU A 75 -1.22 -3.74 8.99
CA GLU A 75 -0.16 -4.03 8.03
C GLU A 75 -0.62 -3.69 6.60
N GLY A 76 -1.77 -4.20 6.18
CA GLY A 76 -2.37 -3.87 4.88
C GLY A 76 -2.57 -2.36 4.69
N TYR A 77 -3.04 -1.66 5.73
CA TYR A 77 -3.20 -0.21 5.68
C TYR A 77 -1.86 0.51 5.50
N LEU A 78 -0.82 0.14 6.27
CA LEU A 78 0.50 0.75 6.19
C LEU A 78 1.18 0.51 4.84
N ASN A 79 0.84 -0.58 4.17
CA ASN A 79 1.38 -0.88 2.84
C ASN A 79 0.66 -0.14 1.70
N VAL A 80 -0.58 0.33 1.91
CA VAL A 80 -1.37 0.96 0.83
C VAL A 80 -1.59 2.46 1.00
N ILE A 81 -1.21 3.07 2.14
CA ILE A 81 -1.43 4.49 2.34
C ILE A 81 -0.62 5.33 1.37
N TYR A 82 -1.25 6.37 0.85
CA TYR A 82 -0.59 7.37 0.01
C TYR A 82 0.25 8.30 0.89
N VAL A 83 1.55 8.33 0.65
CA VAL A 83 2.51 9.12 1.45
C VAL A 83 3.30 10.12 0.61
N GLY A 84 3.09 10.20 -0.69
CA GLY A 84 3.76 11.16 -1.57
C GLY A 84 3.45 10.93 -3.05
N PRO A 85 3.94 11.76 -3.98
CA PRO A 85 3.66 11.67 -5.40
C PRO A 85 3.97 10.28 -5.97
N SER A 86 2.94 9.50 -6.28
CA SER A 86 3.01 8.10 -6.73
C SER A 86 3.68 7.15 -5.73
N ILE A 87 3.68 7.49 -4.43
CA ILE A 87 4.31 6.70 -3.38
C ILE A 87 3.23 6.15 -2.46
N TYR A 88 3.17 4.84 -2.38
CA TYR A 88 2.24 4.11 -1.54
C TYR A 88 2.99 3.19 -0.59
N GLY A 89 2.56 3.18 0.67
CA GLY A 89 3.12 2.38 1.73
C GLY A 89 4.31 3.02 2.47
N VAL A 90 4.46 2.62 3.73
CA VAL A 90 5.47 3.21 4.64
C VAL A 90 6.90 2.81 4.27
N GLU A 91 7.14 1.62 3.73
CA GLU A 91 8.48 1.20 3.27
C GLU A 91 8.92 2.05 2.07
N ALA A 92 8.04 2.23 1.07
CA ALA A 92 8.33 3.10 -0.07
C ALA A 92 8.53 4.55 0.37
N GLY A 93 7.73 5.02 1.34
CA GLY A 93 7.90 6.33 1.96
C GLY A 93 9.26 6.48 2.66
N ALA A 94 9.67 5.49 3.46
CA ALA A 94 10.96 5.48 4.15
C ALA A 94 12.14 5.56 3.16
N ARG A 95 12.06 4.78 2.08
CA ARG A 95 13.07 4.83 1.01
C ARG A 95 13.08 6.17 0.30
N TYR A 96 11.91 6.70 -0.03
CA TYR A 96 11.81 7.98 -0.75
C TYR A 96 12.31 9.16 0.06
N TYR A 97 11.88 9.28 1.32
CA TYR A 97 12.21 10.46 2.13
C TYR A 97 13.57 10.37 2.83
N PHE A 98 14.03 9.16 3.15
CA PHE A 98 15.24 8.96 3.98
C PHE A 98 16.27 8.04 3.33
N ASN A 99 15.97 7.41 2.19
CA ASN A 99 16.82 6.37 1.58
C ASN A 99 17.20 5.26 2.57
N LYS A 100 16.23 4.86 3.41
CA LYS A 100 16.36 3.83 4.45
C LYS A 100 15.21 2.83 4.34
N SER A 101 15.40 1.62 4.86
CA SER A 101 14.28 0.74 5.17
C SER A 101 13.51 1.28 6.38
N VAL A 102 12.21 1.03 6.44
CA VAL A 102 11.34 1.44 7.55
C VAL A 102 11.84 0.94 8.91
N SER A 103 12.49 -0.22 8.95
CA SER A 103 13.09 -0.80 10.17
C SER A 103 14.28 0.00 10.73
N ASN A 104 14.87 0.90 9.93
CA ASN A 104 16.04 1.70 10.29
C ASN A 104 15.70 3.17 10.55
N LEU A 105 14.42 3.50 10.61
CA LEU A 105 13.98 4.87 10.90
C LEU A 105 14.11 5.18 12.40
N SER A 106 14.44 6.44 12.70
CA SER A 106 14.32 6.99 14.05
C SER A 106 12.85 7.20 14.44
N LEU A 107 12.59 7.45 15.72
CA LEU A 107 11.25 7.78 16.19
C LEU A 107 10.71 9.06 15.52
N ALA A 108 11.54 10.08 15.35
CA ALA A 108 11.16 11.32 14.69
C ALA A 108 10.82 11.09 13.18
N GLU A 109 11.60 10.26 12.48
CA GLU A 109 11.35 9.87 11.10
C GLU A 109 10.06 9.03 10.96
N CYS A 110 9.78 8.14 11.92
CA CYS A 110 8.50 7.40 11.98
C CYS A 110 7.31 8.35 12.22
N ALA A 111 7.45 9.32 13.13
CA ALA A 111 6.41 10.31 13.41
C ALA A 111 6.15 11.21 12.19
N PHE A 112 7.19 11.58 11.44
CA PHE A 112 7.05 12.27 10.16
C PHE A 112 6.22 11.46 9.16
N LEU A 113 6.56 10.17 8.92
CA LEU A 113 5.81 9.31 8.02
C LEU A 113 4.35 9.12 8.43
N ALA A 114 4.08 9.02 9.72
CA ALA A 114 2.70 8.99 10.22
C ALA A 114 1.98 10.34 10.02
N GLY A 115 2.71 11.44 10.14
CA GLY A 115 2.21 12.80 9.98
C GLY A 115 1.87 13.17 8.55
N ILE A 116 2.72 12.78 7.60
CA ILE A 116 2.60 13.16 6.18
C ILE A 116 1.32 12.64 5.53
N ASN A 117 0.79 11.50 6.00
CA ASN A 117 -0.46 10.93 5.49
C ASN A 117 -1.67 11.90 5.57
N HIS A 118 -1.62 12.92 6.41
CA HIS A 118 -2.66 13.94 6.51
C HIS A 118 -2.74 14.84 5.25
N SER A 119 -1.59 15.26 4.72
CA SER A 119 -1.49 16.07 3.51
C SER A 119 -0.12 15.85 2.84
N PRO A 120 0.05 14.75 2.10
CA PRO A 120 1.36 14.35 1.57
C PRO A 120 2.03 15.37 0.67
N ASN A 121 1.24 16.16 -0.06
CA ASN A 121 1.81 17.19 -0.94
C ASN A 121 2.31 18.41 -0.14
N SER A 122 1.57 18.82 0.90
CA SER A 122 1.93 19.98 1.73
C SER A 122 3.13 19.71 2.65
N TYR A 123 3.31 18.47 3.08
CA TYR A 123 4.41 18.06 3.98
C TYR A 123 5.59 17.41 3.24
N ASN A 124 5.64 17.49 1.91
CA ASN A 124 6.75 16.93 1.15
C ASN A 124 7.98 17.85 1.24
N PRO A 125 9.11 17.40 1.84
CA PRO A 125 10.30 18.23 2.01
C PRO A 125 11.06 18.51 0.70
N PHE A 126 10.69 17.87 -0.40
CA PHE A 126 11.35 18.00 -1.71
C PHE A 126 10.58 18.91 -2.68
N THR A 127 9.59 19.64 -2.20
CA THR A 127 8.93 20.69 -2.96
C THR A 127 9.68 22.01 -2.84
N ASP A 128 9.43 22.94 -3.77
CA ASP A 128 10.03 24.29 -3.75
C ASP A 128 9.38 25.22 -2.68
N GLU A 129 8.37 24.71 -1.97
CA GLU A 129 7.66 25.43 -0.91
C GLU A 129 8.45 25.39 0.39
N ASN A 130 8.49 26.53 1.09
CA ASN A 130 9.10 26.61 2.42
C ASN A 130 8.15 26.03 3.50
N ASN A 131 8.01 24.72 3.52
CA ASN A 131 7.09 23.98 4.39
C ASN A 131 7.78 23.34 5.62
N SER A 132 9.03 23.71 5.88
CA SER A 132 9.84 23.13 6.96
C SER A 132 9.16 23.28 8.35
N GLN A 133 8.52 24.44 8.60
CA GLN A 133 7.83 24.65 9.87
C GLN A 133 6.56 23.79 9.97
N ASP A 134 5.79 23.68 8.90
CA ASP A 134 4.57 22.87 8.86
C ASP A 134 4.89 21.39 9.08
N ILE A 135 6.02 20.90 8.52
CA ILE A 135 6.53 19.54 8.74
C ILE A 135 6.86 19.33 10.22
N LYS A 136 7.57 20.29 10.85
CA LYS A 136 7.93 20.23 12.27
C LYS A 136 6.69 20.20 13.16
N ASP A 137 5.76 21.13 12.93
CA ASP A 137 4.53 21.25 13.73
C ASP A 137 3.67 19.99 13.63
N ARG A 138 3.58 19.42 12.40
CA ARG A 138 2.85 18.19 12.17
C ARG A 138 3.50 16.98 12.85
N THR A 139 4.82 16.86 12.75
CA THR A 139 5.58 15.77 13.37
C THR A 139 5.50 15.85 14.90
N ASN A 140 5.66 17.04 15.48
CA ASN A 140 5.48 17.28 16.93
C ASN A 140 4.06 16.93 17.38
N THR A 141 3.03 17.22 16.58
CA THR A 141 1.65 16.81 16.88
C THR A 141 1.53 15.28 17.02
N VAL A 142 2.23 14.52 16.17
CA VAL A 142 2.25 13.05 16.24
C VAL A 142 2.98 12.59 17.49
N LEU A 143 4.19 13.10 17.77
CA LEU A 143 4.99 12.74 18.94
C LEU A 143 4.23 13.01 20.26
N SER A 144 3.64 14.21 20.39
CA SER A 144 2.83 14.58 21.57
C SER A 144 1.62 13.65 21.74
N LYS A 145 1.01 13.22 20.63
CA LYS A 145 -0.10 12.26 20.69
C LYS A 145 0.35 10.85 21.06
N MET A 146 1.53 10.44 20.64
CA MET A 146 2.12 9.16 21.05
C MET A 146 2.42 9.16 22.55
N LEU A 147 2.95 10.27 23.09
CA LEU A 147 3.19 10.45 24.54
C LEU A 147 1.86 10.44 25.32
N GLU A 148 0.87 11.23 24.90
CA GLU A 148 -0.46 11.28 25.54
C GLU A 148 -1.11 9.90 25.64
N LEU A 149 -0.91 9.05 24.62
CA LEU A 149 -1.47 7.71 24.57
C LEU A 149 -0.59 6.64 25.23
N GLY A 150 0.58 7.02 25.76
CA GLY A 150 1.50 6.13 26.45
C GLY A 150 2.27 5.16 25.53
N TYR A 151 2.39 5.47 24.25
CA TYR A 151 3.19 4.67 23.30
C TYR A 151 4.69 4.98 23.40
N ILE A 152 5.05 6.17 23.89
CA ILE A 152 6.43 6.59 24.11
C ILE A 152 6.52 7.25 25.50
N THR A 153 7.73 7.28 26.04
CA THR A 153 8.06 7.99 27.29
C THR A 153 8.40 9.46 27.02
N GLU A 154 8.38 10.30 28.06
CA GLU A 154 8.80 11.71 27.97
C GLU A 154 10.25 11.84 27.46
N ALA A 155 11.14 10.94 27.86
CA ALA A 155 12.55 10.96 27.42
C ALA A 155 12.68 10.66 25.91
N GLU A 156 11.88 9.72 25.39
CA GLU A 156 11.85 9.39 23.97
C GLU A 156 11.24 10.55 23.14
N GLU A 157 10.18 11.17 23.65
CA GLU A 157 9.56 12.34 23.01
C GLU A 157 10.54 13.51 22.95
N GLN A 158 11.23 13.85 24.06
CA GLN A 158 12.23 14.91 24.09
C GLN A 158 13.39 14.63 23.13
N SER A 159 13.87 13.39 23.07
CA SER A 159 14.94 13.01 22.14
C SER A 159 14.50 13.14 20.68
N ALA A 160 13.30 12.70 20.34
CA ALA A 160 12.76 12.78 18.98
C ALA A 160 12.49 14.24 18.59
N THR A 161 11.99 15.06 19.51
CA THR A 161 11.79 16.50 19.30
C THR A 161 13.13 17.23 19.07
N ALA A 162 14.17 16.90 19.83
CA ALA A 162 15.51 17.46 19.63
C ALA A 162 16.10 17.08 18.28
N GLU A 163 15.91 15.83 17.83
CA GLU A 163 16.27 15.40 16.48
C GLU A 163 15.53 16.21 15.42
N LEU A 164 14.22 16.36 15.57
CA LEU A 164 13.36 17.11 14.67
C LEU A 164 13.77 18.60 14.58
N GLU A 165 14.10 19.22 15.70
CA GLU A 165 14.55 20.61 15.73
C GLU A 165 15.92 20.81 15.07
N SER A 166 16.83 19.84 15.19
CA SER A 166 18.11 19.85 14.49
C SER A 166 17.95 19.66 12.97
N GLY A 167 16.78 19.21 12.52
CA GLY A 167 16.42 18.90 11.16
C GLY A 167 16.55 17.42 10.84
N LEU A 168 15.46 16.83 10.35
CA LEU A 168 15.49 15.46 9.84
C LEU A 168 16.39 15.35 8.62
N ASN A 169 17.15 14.27 8.55
CA ASN A 169 18.08 14.04 7.45
C ASN A 169 17.36 13.51 6.20
N PHE A 170 16.56 14.37 5.57
CA PHE A 170 15.89 14.03 4.32
C PHE A 170 16.89 13.75 3.21
N LYS A 171 16.81 12.56 2.67
CA LYS A 171 17.64 12.10 1.55
C LYS A 171 16.77 11.38 0.54
N LYS A 172 16.50 12.05 -0.57
CA LYS A 172 15.66 11.48 -1.63
C LYS A 172 16.27 10.20 -2.17
N GLY A 173 15.57 9.08 -1.96
CA GLY A 173 15.92 7.79 -2.53
C GLY A 173 15.32 7.61 -3.93
N GLU A 174 15.91 6.71 -4.69
CA GLU A 174 15.32 6.23 -5.93
C GLU A 174 14.26 5.18 -5.58
N ILE A 175 13.06 5.37 -6.12
CA ILE A 175 12.02 4.34 -6.07
C ILE A 175 12.11 3.60 -7.40
N GLU A 176 12.47 2.34 -7.35
CA GLU A 176 12.28 1.47 -8.50
C GLU A 176 10.77 1.44 -8.80
N SER A 177 10.36 2.21 -9.78
CA SER A 177 9.03 2.05 -10.34
C SER A 177 9.02 0.70 -11.03
N GLY A 178 8.31 -0.25 -10.44
CA GLY A 178 8.10 -1.58 -11.01
C GLY A 178 7.26 -1.52 -12.28
N SER A 179 7.77 -0.84 -13.31
CA SER A 179 7.22 -0.85 -14.67
C SER A 179 7.75 -2.05 -15.47
N GLY A 180 8.07 -3.15 -14.78
CA GLY A 180 8.45 -4.39 -15.43
C GLY A 180 7.25 -5.01 -16.15
N VAL A 181 7.41 -5.32 -17.41
CA VAL A 181 6.53 -6.29 -18.08
C VAL A 181 6.76 -7.62 -17.36
N TYR A 182 5.75 -8.11 -16.68
CA TYR A 182 5.83 -9.40 -16.01
C TYR A 182 6.00 -10.53 -17.04
N SER A 183 6.72 -11.59 -16.65
CA SER A 183 6.74 -12.80 -17.45
C SER A 183 5.33 -13.44 -17.48
N TYR A 184 5.04 -14.23 -18.49
CA TYR A 184 3.76 -14.96 -18.56
C TYR A 184 3.54 -15.85 -17.32
N HIS A 185 4.62 -16.40 -16.76
CA HIS A 185 4.56 -17.16 -15.51
C HIS A 185 4.07 -16.29 -14.34
N THR A 186 4.63 -15.08 -14.22
CA THR A 186 4.25 -14.15 -13.14
C THR A 186 2.81 -13.66 -13.30
N ASP A 187 2.37 -13.38 -14.54
CA ASP A 187 0.98 -12.99 -14.81
C ASP A 187 0.00 -14.11 -14.45
N ALA A 188 0.31 -15.35 -14.84
CA ALA A 188 -0.51 -16.52 -14.49
C ALA A 188 -0.59 -16.71 -12.97
N LEU A 189 0.54 -16.58 -12.26
CA LEU A 189 0.62 -16.68 -10.82
C LEU A 189 -0.22 -15.60 -10.12
N ILE A 190 -0.14 -14.34 -10.57
CA ILE A 190 -0.94 -13.25 -10.01
C ILE A 190 -2.43 -13.50 -10.20
N ASN A 191 -2.83 -14.00 -11.36
CA ASN A 191 -4.23 -14.32 -11.64
C ASN A 191 -4.74 -15.45 -10.72
N GLU A 192 -3.99 -16.54 -10.58
CA GLU A 192 -4.32 -17.67 -9.70
C GLU A 192 -4.46 -17.20 -8.23
N ILE A 193 -3.49 -16.46 -7.73
CA ILE A 193 -3.55 -15.92 -6.36
C ILE A 193 -4.71 -14.94 -6.18
N THR A 194 -5.04 -14.16 -7.22
CA THR A 194 -6.19 -13.25 -7.19
C THR A 194 -7.50 -14.01 -7.01
N GLU A 195 -7.70 -15.08 -7.78
CA GLU A 195 -8.87 -15.96 -7.66
C GLU A 195 -8.93 -16.63 -6.29
N ASP A 196 -7.82 -17.20 -5.82
CA ASP A 196 -7.74 -17.87 -4.50
C ASP A 196 -8.07 -16.92 -3.35
N ILE A 197 -7.53 -15.69 -3.37
CA ILE A 197 -7.81 -14.67 -2.35
C ILE A 197 -9.26 -14.21 -2.44
N ALA A 198 -9.78 -13.99 -3.65
CA ALA A 198 -11.16 -13.57 -3.86
C ALA A 198 -12.13 -14.61 -3.29
N ASP A 199 -11.92 -15.88 -3.60
CA ASP A 199 -12.74 -16.98 -3.13
C ASP A 199 -12.61 -17.21 -1.61
N LYS A 200 -11.38 -17.27 -1.10
CA LYS A 200 -11.11 -17.50 0.33
C LYS A 200 -11.74 -16.47 1.24
N TYR A 201 -11.70 -15.20 0.84
CA TYR A 201 -12.20 -14.09 1.65
C TYR A 201 -13.55 -13.57 1.17
N ASN A 202 -14.16 -14.18 0.14
CA ASN A 202 -15.42 -13.77 -0.48
C ASN A 202 -15.44 -12.27 -0.82
N ILE A 203 -14.38 -11.81 -1.50
CA ILE A 203 -14.19 -10.44 -1.97
C ILE A 203 -14.16 -10.41 -3.50
N SER A 204 -14.28 -9.22 -4.10
CA SER A 204 -14.17 -9.11 -5.56
C SER A 204 -12.72 -9.30 -6.03
N GLU A 205 -12.51 -9.87 -7.22
CA GLU A 205 -11.20 -9.99 -7.85
C GLU A 205 -10.46 -8.64 -7.93
N THR A 206 -11.16 -7.55 -8.25
CA THR A 206 -10.56 -6.20 -8.27
C THR A 206 -9.98 -5.82 -6.91
N PHE A 207 -10.66 -6.17 -5.81
CA PHE A 207 -10.16 -5.93 -4.47
C PHE A 207 -8.95 -6.83 -4.17
N ALA A 208 -9.03 -8.12 -4.53
CA ALA A 208 -7.94 -9.08 -4.37
C ALA A 208 -6.69 -8.66 -5.15
N THR A 209 -6.84 -8.24 -6.42
CA THR A 209 -5.73 -7.72 -7.25
C THR A 209 -5.07 -6.50 -6.62
N ASN A 210 -5.85 -5.53 -6.15
CA ASN A 210 -5.31 -4.35 -5.49
C ASN A 210 -4.61 -4.72 -4.17
N TYR A 211 -5.17 -5.68 -3.42
CA TYR A 211 -4.54 -6.17 -2.19
C TYR A 211 -3.18 -6.83 -2.48
N ILE A 212 -3.09 -7.71 -3.49
CA ILE A 212 -1.84 -8.37 -3.91
C ILE A 212 -0.78 -7.32 -4.28
N ASN A 213 -1.16 -6.33 -5.08
CA ASN A 213 -0.23 -5.31 -5.59
C ASN A 213 0.23 -4.31 -4.53
N MET A 214 -0.54 -4.11 -3.46
CA MET A 214 -0.33 -3.01 -2.51
C MET A 214 -0.02 -3.49 -1.08
N ALA A 215 -0.33 -4.73 -0.73
CA ALA A 215 -0.19 -5.22 0.65
C ALA A 215 1.23 -5.67 1.04
N GLY A 216 2.21 -5.56 0.15
CA GLY A 216 3.59 -5.94 0.43
C GLY A 216 3.80 -7.44 0.65
N LEU A 217 2.97 -8.27 0.01
CA LEU A 217 3.03 -9.72 0.15
C LEU A 217 4.35 -10.30 -0.38
N THR A 218 4.87 -11.31 0.29
CA THR A 218 5.94 -12.15 -0.23
C THR A 218 5.32 -13.39 -0.85
N ILE A 219 5.48 -13.54 -2.17
CA ILE A 219 4.92 -14.66 -2.93
C ILE A 219 6.04 -15.62 -3.31
N HIS A 220 5.92 -16.87 -2.89
CA HIS A 220 6.83 -17.95 -3.27
C HIS A 220 6.24 -18.73 -4.45
N SER A 221 6.88 -18.61 -5.61
CA SER A 221 6.46 -19.32 -6.82
C SER A 221 7.28 -20.59 -7.05
N THR A 222 6.80 -21.44 -7.93
CA THR A 222 7.50 -22.63 -8.43
C THR A 222 8.45 -22.33 -9.58
N GLN A 223 8.52 -21.08 -10.04
CA GLN A 223 9.36 -20.66 -11.14
C GLN A 223 10.83 -20.92 -10.83
N ASP A 224 11.53 -21.57 -11.76
CA ASP A 224 12.99 -21.63 -11.81
C ASP A 224 13.50 -20.48 -12.68
N SER A 225 14.20 -19.53 -12.04
CA SER A 225 14.67 -18.33 -12.73
C SER A 225 15.68 -18.60 -13.85
N SER A 226 16.47 -19.68 -13.75
CA SER A 226 17.40 -20.07 -14.81
C SER A 226 16.67 -20.66 -16.01
N ILE A 227 15.71 -21.56 -15.76
CA ILE A 227 14.86 -22.15 -16.81
C ILE A 227 14.05 -21.07 -17.50
N GLN A 228 13.41 -20.16 -16.76
CA GLN A 228 12.65 -19.05 -17.31
C GLN A 228 13.51 -18.17 -18.23
N LYS A 229 14.67 -17.74 -17.74
CA LYS A 229 15.60 -16.89 -18.49
C LYS A 229 16.15 -17.56 -19.76
N GLU A 230 16.52 -18.84 -19.68
CA GLU A 230 16.98 -19.57 -20.85
C GLU A 230 15.88 -19.72 -21.89
N THR A 231 14.66 -19.98 -21.44
CA THR A 231 13.50 -20.11 -22.32
C THR A 231 13.18 -18.80 -23.03
N GLU A 232 13.10 -17.68 -22.31
CA GLU A 232 12.90 -16.34 -22.88
C GLU A 232 14.00 -16.01 -23.90
N THR A 233 15.26 -16.20 -23.52
CA THR A 233 16.43 -15.96 -24.41
C THR A 233 16.36 -16.80 -25.68
N GLU A 234 15.88 -18.05 -25.61
CA GLU A 234 15.75 -18.90 -26.77
C GLU A 234 14.60 -18.44 -27.69
N PHE A 235 13.49 -18.01 -27.12
CA PHE A 235 12.33 -17.51 -27.88
C PHE A 235 12.58 -16.18 -28.58
N GLU A 236 13.46 -15.32 -28.07
CA GLU A 236 13.87 -14.06 -28.71
C GLU A 236 14.71 -14.27 -29.98
N LYS A 237 15.25 -15.44 -30.19
CA LYS A 237 16.08 -15.70 -31.35
C LYS A 237 15.26 -15.62 -32.64
N SER A 238 15.72 -14.81 -33.58
CA SER A 238 15.06 -14.55 -34.87
C SER A 238 14.75 -15.81 -35.70
N LYS A 239 15.42 -16.95 -35.42
CA LYS A 239 15.14 -18.22 -36.09
C LYS A 239 13.72 -18.76 -35.89
N TYR A 240 13.05 -18.35 -34.81
CA TYR A 240 11.68 -18.73 -34.46
C TYR A 240 10.64 -17.72 -34.94
N SER A 241 11.04 -16.49 -35.25
CA SER A 241 10.17 -15.45 -35.77
C SER A 241 10.12 -15.53 -37.29
N ARG A 242 9.08 -16.12 -37.84
CA ARG A 242 8.84 -16.12 -39.28
C ARG A 242 7.72 -15.15 -39.63
N ALA A 243 8.03 -14.14 -40.42
CA ALA A 243 7.02 -13.28 -41.00
C ALA A 243 6.05 -14.08 -41.88
N SER A 244 4.76 -13.92 -41.67
CA SER A 244 3.75 -14.49 -42.56
C SER A 244 3.86 -13.84 -43.93
N LYS A 245 3.81 -14.65 -44.99
CA LYS A 245 3.73 -14.15 -46.38
C LYS A 245 2.39 -13.49 -46.71
N ILE A 246 1.40 -13.66 -45.85
CA ILE A 246 0.05 -13.12 -45.98
C ILE A 246 -0.24 -12.28 -44.72
N GLY A 247 -0.35 -10.96 -44.87
CA GLY A 247 -0.76 -10.03 -43.85
C GLY A 247 0.33 -9.43 -42.93
N GLY A 248 1.61 -9.79 -43.10
CA GLY A 248 2.73 -9.14 -42.41
C GLY A 248 2.89 -9.45 -40.90
N ASN A 249 2.07 -10.32 -40.32
CA ASN A 249 2.19 -10.71 -38.91
C ASN A 249 3.26 -11.80 -38.72
N SER A 250 4.04 -11.69 -37.62
CA SER A 250 4.99 -12.72 -37.21
C SER A 250 4.27 -13.95 -36.64
N SER A 251 4.85 -15.13 -36.80
CA SER A 251 4.41 -16.33 -36.10
C SER A 251 4.60 -16.13 -34.57
N GLN A 252 3.64 -16.59 -33.81
CA GLN A 252 3.74 -16.62 -32.33
C GLN A 252 3.91 -18.09 -31.90
N ALA A 253 4.61 -18.27 -30.80
CA ALA A 253 4.79 -19.55 -30.13
C ALA A 253 4.74 -19.36 -28.64
N ALA A 254 4.33 -20.39 -27.93
CA ALA A 254 4.31 -20.42 -26.45
C ALA A 254 4.88 -21.75 -25.97
N MET A 255 5.45 -21.76 -24.77
CA MET A 255 5.94 -22.98 -24.13
C MET A 255 5.68 -22.92 -22.64
N VAL A 256 5.31 -24.06 -22.07
CA VAL A 256 5.20 -24.27 -20.61
C VAL A 256 6.11 -25.44 -20.26
N ILE A 257 6.95 -25.26 -19.24
CA ILE A 257 7.86 -26.27 -18.72
C ILE A 257 7.35 -26.72 -17.35
N ILE A 258 7.07 -28.03 -17.25
CA ILE A 258 6.48 -28.64 -16.05
C ILE A 258 7.41 -29.74 -15.54
N ASP A 259 7.71 -29.74 -14.24
CA ASP A 259 8.33 -30.89 -13.58
C ASP A 259 7.30 -32.01 -13.49
N HIS A 260 7.54 -33.09 -14.19
CA HIS A 260 6.62 -34.24 -14.27
C HIS A 260 6.50 -35.01 -12.94
N THR A 261 7.39 -34.81 -11.98
CA THR A 261 7.38 -35.48 -10.69
C THR A 261 6.55 -34.74 -9.64
N THR A 262 6.55 -33.42 -9.73
CA THR A 262 5.87 -32.54 -8.77
C THR A 262 4.62 -31.87 -9.34
N GLY A 263 4.54 -31.74 -10.67
CA GLY A 263 3.51 -30.97 -11.35
C GLY A 263 3.78 -29.46 -11.34
N HIS A 264 4.91 -29.01 -10.82
CA HIS A 264 5.25 -27.61 -10.73
C HIS A 264 5.55 -27.01 -12.12
N VAL A 265 4.99 -25.83 -12.40
CA VAL A 265 5.35 -25.03 -13.56
C VAL A 265 6.65 -24.29 -13.26
N LEU A 266 7.72 -24.65 -13.97
CA LEU A 266 9.06 -24.10 -13.78
C LEU A 266 9.33 -22.88 -14.66
N GLY A 267 8.66 -22.76 -15.80
CA GLY A 267 8.79 -21.65 -16.74
C GLY A 267 7.65 -21.58 -17.74
N CYS A 268 7.39 -20.37 -18.23
CA CYS A 268 6.33 -20.11 -19.20
C CYS A 268 6.69 -18.90 -20.09
N VAL A 269 6.59 -19.05 -21.42
CA VAL A 269 6.80 -17.99 -22.42
C VAL A 269 5.74 -18.05 -23.52
#